data_a2128ab82e923450c7d413ff460a9cb3
#
_entry.id   a2128ab82e923450c7d413ff460a9cb3
#
_cell.length_a   1.000
_cell.length_b   1.000
_cell.length_c   1.000
_cell.angle_alpha   90.00
_cell.angle_beta   90.00
_cell.angle_gamma   90.00
#
_symmetry.space_group_name_H-M   'P 1'
#
loop_
_entity.id
_entity.type
_entity.pdbx_description
1 polymer ?
#
loop_
_entity_poly.entity_id
_entity_poly.type
_entity_poly.pdbx_seq_one_letter_code
_entity_poly.pdbx_strand_id
1 'polypeptide(L)'
;MHFKKLGIFSVALSGLLLAGCNNQDDSSATIEEKLNYTINGIEPGSGTMGLANNTLQDYENLNNWNLTESSTAGMLGELDKAYKNEEPIIFTGWNPHWMFAKYDLKYLEDPKKSLGEIENINTIVRKGFKEDLPNAYTIVDRFYWEPEDMETVMTDAQDSNFEDAANKWVEENSDTIAEWTAGVEKGNGEKISIISTPWDTEDASSHVIAAILEQHGFDTEITPVDPAIMFQAISTGNGDISLAPWLPITHESFYEKHKDDFIDLGENLKGARLGFVVPAYMDIDSIEDLAPKK
;
A
#
# COMPACT_ATOMS: atom_id res chain seq x y z
N MET A 1 -50.45 -57.56 -50.98
CA MET A 1 -50.35 -58.63 -49.94
C MET A 1 -50.01 -57.96 -48.66
N HIS A 2 -50.95 -57.71 -47.79
CA HIS A 2 -51.20 -58.41 -46.54
C HIS A 2 -50.02 -58.20 -45.54
N PHE A 3 -50.10 -57.69 -44.31
CA PHE A 3 -51.14 -57.74 -43.30
C PHE A 3 -50.95 -56.63 -42.24
N LYS A 4 -52.07 -56.17 -41.70
CA LYS A 4 -52.38 -55.50 -40.46
C LYS A 4 -51.76 -56.16 -39.21
N LYS A 5 -51.49 -55.33 -38.16
CA LYS A 5 -51.96 -55.51 -36.76
C LYS A 5 -51.32 -54.36 -35.96
N LEU A 6 -52.02 -53.43 -35.42
CA LEU A 6 -52.88 -53.26 -34.24
C LEU A 6 -52.29 -53.80 -32.93
N GLY A 7 -52.03 -52.92 -31.99
CA GLY A 7 -51.73 -53.34 -30.61
C GLY A 7 -51.19 -52.22 -29.74
N ILE A 8 -52.11 -51.54 -29.10
CA ILE A 8 -52.24 -51.30 -27.64
C ILE A 8 -51.51 -50.16 -27.01
N PHE A 9 -52.29 -49.22 -26.51
CA PHE A 9 -52.08 -48.21 -25.52
C PHE A 9 -51.40 -48.76 -24.26
N SER A 10 -50.37 -48.02 -23.78
CA SER A 10 -50.01 -47.99 -22.37
C SER A 10 -49.63 -46.56 -21.98
N VAL A 11 -50.53 -45.92 -21.27
CA VAL A 11 -50.31 -44.66 -20.57
C VAL A 11 -49.40 -44.95 -19.37
N ALA A 12 -48.21 -44.50 -19.42
CA ALA A 12 -47.34 -44.46 -18.24
C ALA A 12 -47.30 -43.01 -17.76
N LEU A 13 -47.97 -42.76 -16.64
CA LEU A 13 -48.01 -41.58 -15.87
C LEU A 13 -46.62 -41.46 -15.13
N SER A 14 -45.67 -40.79 -15.73
CA SER A 14 -44.39 -40.52 -15.07
C SER A 14 -44.47 -39.18 -14.37
N GLY A 15 -44.45 -39.23 -13.05
CA GLY A 15 -44.50 -38.06 -12.17
C GLY A 15 -43.33 -37.14 -12.47
N LEU A 16 -43.61 -35.84 -12.62
CA LEU A 16 -42.65 -34.75 -12.51
C LEU A 16 -42.09 -34.73 -11.09
N LEU A 17 -40.90 -35.24 -10.93
CA LEU A 17 -40.04 -34.84 -9.80
C LEU A 17 -39.55 -33.42 -10.11
N LEU A 18 -40.19 -32.43 -9.53
CA LEU A 18 -39.63 -31.09 -9.34
C LEU A 18 -38.42 -31.27 -8.42
N ALA A 19 -37.25 -31.41 -9.03
CA ALA A 19 -36.00 -31.11 -8.34
C ALA A 19 -36.02 -29.59 -8.08
N GLY A 20 -36.51 -29.22 -6.92
CA GLY A 20 -36.30 -27.89 -6.38
C GLY A 20 -34.80 -27.66 -6.29
N CYS A 21 -34.28 -26.79 -7.15
CA CYS A 21 -32.99 -26.13 -6.87
C CYS A 21 -33.19 -25.40 -5.53
N ASN A 22 -32.65 -25.97 -4.50
CA ASN A 22 -32.50 -25.30 -3.22
C ASN A 22 -31.46 -24.19 -3.44
N ASN A 23 -31.89 -23.03 -3.92
CA ASN A 23 -31.17 -21.82 -3.68
C ASN A 23 -31.24 -21.65 -2.15
N GLN A 24 -30.24 -22.15 -1.45
CA GLN A 24 -29.96 -21.66 -0.12
C GLN A 24 -29.67 -20.16 -0.30
N ASP A 25 -30.62 -19.34 0.12
CA ASP A 25 -30.42 -17.92 0.26
C ASP A 25 -29.17 -17.71 1.10
N ASP A 26 -28.14 -17.12 0.52
CA ASP A 26 -26.88 -16.70 1.12
C ASP A 26 -27.09 -15.59 2.19
N SER A 27 -28.35 -15.27 2.47
CA SER A 27 -28.83 -14.26 3.42
C SER A 27 -28.61 -14.62 4.89
N SER A 28 -28.13 -15.83 5.21
CA SER A 28 -27.88 -16.29 6.57
C SER A 28 -26.38 -16.32 6.95
N ALA A 29 -25.46 -16.16 6.01
CA ALA A 29 -24.03 -16.15 6.28
C ALA A 29 -23.62 -14.85 7.00
N THR A 30 -22.83 -14.98 8.07
CA THR A 30 -22.28 -13.82 8.77
C THR A 30 -21.26 -13.08 7.90
N ILE A 31 -20.88 -11.86 8.30
CA ILE A 31 -19.89 -11.08 7.57
C ILE A 31 -18.54 -11.80 7.54
N GLU A 32 -18.15 -12.45 8.64
CA GLU A 32 -16.91 -13.21 8.76
C GLU A 32 -16.90 -14.46 7.87
N GLU A 33 -18.04 -15.14 7.74
CA GLU A 33 -18.20 -16.28 6.83
C GLU A 33 -18.06 -15.84 5.38
N LYS A 34 -18.62 -14.68 5.01
CA LYS A 34 -18.47 -14.08 3.67
C LYS A 34 -17.03 -13.65 3.40
N LEU A 35 -16.33 -13.12 4.40
CA LEU A 35 -14.91 -12.80 4.37
C LEU A 35 -14.01 -14.05 4.38
N ASN A 36 -14.60 -15.25 4.57
CA ASN A 36 -13.86 -16.48 4.78
C ASN A 36 -12.82 -16.37 5.92
N TYR A 37 -13.08 -15.51 6.92
CA TYR A 37 -12.16 -15.21 8.03
C TYR A 37 -10.77 -14.82 7.52
N THR A 38 -10.70 -13.95 6.51
CA THR A 38 -9.46 -13.59 5.82
C THR A 38 -9.30 -12.08 5.78
N ILE A 39 -8.09 -11.64 6.08
CA ILE A 39 -7.60 -10.28 5.86
C ILE A 39 -6.58 -10.34 4.72
N ASN A 40 -6.75 -9.48 3.73
CA ASN A 40 -5.86 -9.42 2.56
C ASN A 40 -4.67 -8.53 2.88
N GLY A 41 -3.49 -9.13 2.90
CA GLY A 41 -2.24 -8.45 3.13
C GLY A 41 -1.47 -8.15 1.84
N ILE A 42 -0.25 -7.65 2.02
CA ILE A 42 0.69 -7.28 0.96
C ILE A 42 1.94 -8.17 0.99
N GLU A 43 3.06 -7.66 0.50
CA GLU A 43 4.33 -8.38 0.42
C GLU A 43 4.79 -8.87 1.80
N PRO A 44 5.19 -10.14 1.93
CA PRO A 44 5.79 -10.66 3.16
C PRO A 44 7.09 -9.92 3.47
N GLY A 45 7.31 -9.63 4.76
CA GLY A 45 8.50 -8.90 5.21
C GLY A 45 8.35 -7.38 5.22
N SER A 46 7.22 -6.84 4.74
CA SER A 46 6.88 -5.43 4.98
C SER A 46 6.59 -5.16 6.46
N GLY A 47 6.83 -3.94 6.93
CA GLY A 47 6.48 -3.52 8.28
C GLY A 47 4.98 -3.67 8.57
N THR A 48 4.15 -3.32 7.59
CA THR A 48 2.68 -3.48 7.61
C THR A 48 2.26 -4.92 7.92
N MET A 49 2.86 -5.91 7.27
CA MET A 49 2.56 -7.33 7.52
C MET A 49 3.02 -7.77 8.90
N GLY A 50 4.13 -7.22 9.40
CA GLY A 50 4.58 -7.44 10.78
C GLY A 50 3.54 -6.95 11.80
N LEU A 51 3.06 -5.71 11.66
CA LEU A 51 2.02 -5.14 12.51
C LEU A 51 0.69 -5.89 12.39
N ALA A 52 0.26 -6.24 11.17
CA ALA A 52 -0.96 -7.01 10.94
C ALA A 52 -0.90 -8.40 11.61
N ASN A 53 0.23 -9.09 11.55
CA ASN A 53 0.42 -10.37 12.27
C ASN A 53 0.36 -10.20 13.79
N ASN A 54 0.92 -9.13 14.34
CA ASN A 54 0.81 -8.83 15.77
C ASN A 54 -0.65 -8.56 16.15
N THR A 55 -1.39 -7.82 15.32
CA THR A 55 -2.81 -7.53 15.52
C THR A 55 -3.66 -8.80 15.61
N LEU A 56 -3.39 -9.80 14.76
CA LEU A 56 -4.07 -11.10 14.85
C LEU A 56 -3.82 -11.83 16.18
N GLN A 57 -2.67 -11.59 16.80
CA GLN A 57 -2.33 -12.18 18.11
C GLN A 57 -2.93 -11.39 19.28
N ASP A 58 -2.98 -10.07 19.15
CA ASP A 58 -3.47 -9.18 20.18
C ASP A 58 -5.00 -9.25 20.36
N TYR A 59 -5.73 -9.53 19.29
CA TYR A 59 -7.19 -9.57 19.30
C TYR A 59 -7.73 -11.01 19.34
N GLU A 60 -8.27 -11.44 20.48
CA GLU A 60 -8.84 -12.79 20.66
C GLU A 60 -9.98 -13.09 19.69
N ASN A 61 -10.74 -12.07 19.29
CA ASN A 61 -11.81 -12.19 18.29
C ASN A 61 -11.29 -12.41 16.87
N LEU A 62 -9.99 -12.24 16.61
CA LEU A 62 -9.34 -12.63 15.38
C LEU A 62 -8.70 -14.03 15.45
N ASN A 63 -8.96 -14.81 16.48
CA ASN A 63 -8.49 -16.18 16.56
C ASN A 63 -8.95 -17.02 15.37
N ASN A 64 -8.00 -17.74 14.75
CA ASN A 64 -8.18 -18.55 13.56
C ASN A 64 -8.54 -17.75 12.28
N TRP A 65 -8.40 -16.44 12.28
CA TRP A 65 -8.39 -15.64 11.07
C TRP A 65 -7.09 -15.86 10.31
N ASN A 66 -7.16 -15.68 9.00
CA ASN A 66 -6.01 -15.81 8.10
C ASN A 66 -5.60 -14.42 7.58
N LEU A 67 -4.32 -14.11 7.66
CA LEU A 67 -3.71 -12.98 6.95
C LEU A 67 -3.04 -13.54 5.69
N THR A 68 -3.57 -13.19 4.51
CA THR A 68 -2.96 -13.64 3.26
C THR A 68 -1.74 -12.81 2.91
N GLU A 69 -0.69 -13.46 2.46
CA GLU A 69 0.46 -12.81 1.85
C GLU A 69 0.20 -12.66 0.34
N SER A 70 0.40 -11.47 -0.18
CA SER A 70 0.19 -11.14 -1.60
C SER A 70 1.21 -10.11 -2.05
N SER A 71 1.10 -9.62 -3.27
CA SER A 71 1.69 -8.34 -3.66
C SER A 71 0.68 -7.21 -3.43
N THR A 72 1.16 -5.97 -3.29
CA THR A 72 0.30 -4.78 -3.24
C THR A 72 -0.63 -4.72 -4.45
N ALA A 73 -0.12 -4.98 -5.66
CA ALA A 73 -0.95 -5.06 -6.86
C ALA A 73 -2.00 -6.18 -6.79
N GLY A 74 -1.67 -7.31 -6.18
CA GLY A 74 -2.61 -8.42 -5.94
C GLY A 74 -3.72 -8.02 -4.97
N MET A 75 -3.38 -7.42 -3.84
CA MET A 75 -4.33 -6.91 -2.85
C MET A 75 -5.27 -5.86 -3.46
N LEU A 76 -4.72 -4.89 -4.21
CA LEU A 76 -5.52 -3.86 -4.91
C LEU A 76 -6.43 -4.47 -5.99
N GLY A 77 -6.01 -5.54 -6.64
CA GLY A 77 -6.84 -6.30 -7.58
C GLY A 77 -8.05 -6.98 -6.91
N GLU A 78 -7.84 -7.57 -5.71
CA GLU A 78 -8.95 -8.13 -4.93
C GLU A 78 -9.88 -7.03 -4.38
N LEU A 79 -9.34 -5.86 -3.97
CA LEU A 79 -10.14 -4.70 -3.61
C LEU A 79 -11.03 -4.23 -4.78
N ASP A 80 -10.44 -4.04 -5.97
CA ASP A 80 -11.19 -3.58 -7.16
C ASP A 80 -12.33 -4.55 -7.52
N LYS A 81 -12.07 -5.86 -7.45
CA LYS A 81 -13.05 -6.89 -7.70
C LYS A 81 -14.17 -6.91 -6.66
N ALA A 82 -13.80 -6.91 -5.37
CA ALA A 82 -14.77 -6.91 -4.28
C ALA A 82 -15.65 -5.64 -4.31
N TYR A 83 -15.02 -4.47 -4.51
CA TYR A 83 -15.74 -3.19 -4.56
C TYR A 83 -16.74 -3.12 -5.72
N LYS A 84 -16.37 -3.59 -6.92
CA LYS A 84 -17.28 -3.62 -8.09
C LYS A 84 -18.50 -4.54 -7.91
N ASN A 85 -18.34 -5.58 -7.11
CA ASN A 85 -19.40 -6.57 -6.84
C ASN A 85 -20.17 -6.29 -5.54
N GLU A 86 -19.81 -5.23 -4.79
CA GLU A 86 -20.30 -4.96 -3.43
C GLU A 86 -20.08 -6.16 -2.48
N GLU A 87 -18.97 -6.90 -2.69
CA GLU A 87 -18.56 -8.02 -1.84
C GLU A 87 -17.75 -7.51 -0.63
N PRO A 88 -17.84 -8.15 0.54
CA PRO A 88 -17.06 -7.76 1.69
C PRO A 88 -15.57 -8.10 1.51
N ILE A 89 -14.71 -7.18 1.93
CA ILE A 89 -13.27 -7.37 1.96
C ILE A 89 -12.67 -6.60 3.15
N ILE A 90 -11.71 -7.22 3.83
CA ILE A 90 -10.81 -6.54 4.77
C ILE A 90 -9.40 -6.66 4.21
N PHE A 91 -8.67 -5.56 4.23
CA PHE A 91 -7.30 -5.54 3.73
C PHE A 91 -6.41 -4.59 4.56
N THR A 92 -5.09 -4.77 4.44
CA THR A 92 -4.13 -3.83 5.00
C THR A 92 -4.06 -2.60 4.10
N GLY A 93 -4.34 -1.43 4.66
CA GLY A 93 -4.32 -0.19 3.92
C GLY A 93 -3.53 0.90 4.63
N TRP A 94 -3.16 1.96 3.90
CA TRP A 94 -2.40 3.08 4.42
C TRP A 94 -2.74 4.40 3.74
N ASN A 95 -2.54 5.50 4.45
CA ASN A 95 -2.57 6.86 3.93
C ASN A 95 -1.18 7.51 4.05
N PRO A 96 -0.79 8.36 3.07
CA PRO A 96 -1.52 8.68 1.85
C PRO A 96 -1.54 7.52 0.84
N HIS A 97 -2.63 7.35 0.09
CA HIS A 97 -2.70 6.41 -1.03
C HIS A 97 -3.90 6.73 -1.94
N TRP A 98 -3.73 6.64 -3.26
CA TRP A 98 -4.75 6.93 -4.27
C TRP A 98 -6.03 6.08 -4.13
N MET A 99 -5.97 4.91 -3.46
CA MET A 99 -7.15 4.06 -3.28
C MET A 99 -8.30 4.74 -2.52
N PHE A 100 -7.99 5.67 -1.59
CA PHE A 100 -9.00 6.42 -0.84
C PHE A 100 -9.66 7.52 -1.68
N ALA A 101 -8.99 8.00 -2.72
CA ALA A 101 -9.60 8.89 -3.70
C ALA A 101 -10.51 8.14 -4.69
N LYS A 102 -10.16 6.89 -5.01
CA LYS A 102 -10.87 6.07 -5.99
C LYS A 102 -12.07 5.33 -5.42
N TYR A 103 -11.99 4.86 -4.18
CA TYR A 103 -13.00 4.05 -3.52
C TYR A 103 -13.45 4.72 -2.22
N ASP A 104 -14.72 4.59 -1.88
CA ASP A 104 -15.25 4.99 -0.57
C ASP A 104 -14.87 3.92 0.47
N LEU A 105 -13.81 4.19 1.21
CA LEU A 105 -13.16 3.28 2.16
C LEU A 105 -13.17 3.87 3.56
N LYS A 106 -13.15 3.00 4.56
CA LYS A 106 -12.95 3.38 5.95
C LYS A 106 -11.97 2.46 6.66
N TYR A 107 -11.23 3.01 7.61
CA TYR A 107 -10.45 2.22 8.56
C TYR A 107 -11.36 1.60 9.60
N LEU A 108 -11.07 0.36 9.98
CA LEU A 108 -11.60 -0.18 11.22
C LEU A 108 -10.89 0.49 12.41
N GLU A 109 -11.66 0.82 13.45
CA GLU A 109 -11.09 1.26 14.72
C GLU A 109 -10.20 0.15 15.31
N ASP A 110 -9.03 0.54 15.80
CA ASP A 110 -8.06 -0.32 16.47
C ASP A 110 -7.87 0.16 17.92
N PRO A 111 -8.76 -0.18 18.87
CA PRO A 111 -8.68 0.27 20.25
C PRO A 111 -7.40 -0.14 20.98
N LYS A 112 -6.74 -1.22 20.55
CA LYS A 112 -5.48 -1.69 21.13
C LYS A 112 -4.24 -1.06 20.50
N LYS A 113 -4.42 -0.30 19.39
CA LYS A 113 -3.35 0.34 18.63
C LYS A 113 -2.26 -0.64 18.14
N SER A 114 -2.66 -1.86 17.85
CA SER A 114 -1.76 -2.92 17.38
C SER A 114 -1.19 -2.65 15.99
N LEU A 115 -1.94 -1.86 15.16
CA LEU A 115 -1.49 -1.39 13.85
C LEU A 115 -0.77 -0.03 13.93
N GLY A 116 -0.57 0.49 15.14
CA GLY A 116 0.07 1.77 15.38
C GLY A 116 -0.90 2.95 15.40
N GLU A 117 -0.32 4.13 15.39
CA GLU A 117 -1.03 5.42 15.34
C GLU A 117 -0.55 6.20 14.12
N ILE A 118 -0.82 7.50 14.09
CA ILE A 118 -0.27 8.39 13.06
C ILE A 118 1.25 8.44 13.21
N GLU A 119 1.93 8.30 12.09
CA GLU A 119 3.39 8.36 11.98
C GLU A 119 3.83 9.27 10.83
N ASN A 120 5.13 9.35 10.56
CA ASN A 120 5.69 10.20 9.53
C ASN A 120 6.50 9.36 8.53
N ILE A 121 6.74 9.91 7.36
CA ILE A 121 7.72 9.37 6.42
C ILE A 121 8.96 10.24 6.52
N ASN A 122 10.12 9.62 6.73
CA ASN A 122 11.39 10.31 6.93
C ASN A 122 12.28 10.18 5.69
N THR A 123 13.20 11.13 5.58
CA THR A 123 14.33 11.05 4.65
C THR A 123 15.58 10.60 5.40
N ILE A 124 16.24 9.55 4.91
CA ILE A 124 17.55 9.12 5.41
C ILE A 124 18.59 9.18 4.32
N VAL A 125 19.83 9.49 4.69
CA VAL A 125 20.97 9.54 3.76
C VAL A 125 22.18 8.81 4.36
N ARG A 126 23.03 8.24 3.49
CA ARG A 126 24.27 7.62 3.96
C ARG A 126 25.19 8.63 4.66
N LYS A 127 26.05 8.14 5.54
CA LYS A 127 27.16 8.94 6.09
C LYS A 127 28.09 9.43 4.96
N GLY A 128 28.56 10.65 5.07
CA GLY A 128 29.41 11.29 4.08
C GLY A 128 28.68 11.89 2.87
N PHE A 129 27.35 11.70 2.74
CA PHE A 129 26.59 12.26 1.60
C PHE A 129 26.68 13.78 1.52
N LYS A 130 26.61 14.46 2.67
CA LYS A 130 26.74 15.93 2.77
C LYS A 130 28.11 16.44 2.31
N GLU A 131 29.15 15.73 2.67
CA GLU A 131 30.53 16.07 2.32
C GLU A 131 30.80 15.83 0.84
N ASP A 132 30.28 14.74 0.29
CA ASP A 132 30.47 14.34 -1.11
C ASP A 132 29.62 15.17 -2.07
N LEU A 133 28.37 15.43 -1.74
CA LEU A 133 27.35 16.06 -2.59
C LEU A 133 26.56 17.15 -1.85
N PRO A 134 27.20 18.23 -1.36
CA PRO A 134 26.57 19.22 -0.49
C PRO A 134 25.37 19.94 -1.11
N ASN A 135 25.36 20.11 -2.42
CA ASN A 135 24.26 20.74 -3.14
C ASN A 135 23.03 19.81 -3.22
N ALA A 136 23.25 18.53 -3.57
CA ALA A 136 22.18 17.52 -3.53
C ALA A 136 21.64 17.32 -2.11
N TYR A 137 22.54 17.22 -1.11
CA TYR A 137 22.15 17.14 0.29
C TYR A 137 21.20 18.27 0.68
N THR A 138 21.50 19.51 0.26
CA THR A 138 20.69 20.69 0.61
C THR A 138 19.28 20.61 0.04
N ILE A 139 19.11 20.09 -1.18
CA ILE A 139 17.79 19.86 -1.80
C ILE A 139 17.03 18.79 -1.04
N VAL A 140 17.68 17.65 -0.78
CA VAL A 140 17.08 16.50 -0.10
C VAL A 140 16.70 16.82 1.35
N ASP A 141 17.52 17.62 2.06
CA ASP A 141 17.27 18.07 3.44
C ASP A 141 16.07 19.05 3.55
N ARG A 142 15.76 19.74 2.46
CA ARG A 142 14.63 20.68 2.39
C ARG A 142 13.35 20.05 1.84
N PHE A 143 13.44 18.86 1.32
CA PHE A 143 12.29 18.19 0.73
C PHE A 143 11.25 17.89 1.80
N TYR A 144 10.10 18.48 1.66
CA TYR A 144 8.92 18.26 2.50
C TYR A 144 7.67 18.55 1.69
N TRP A 145 6.70 17.65 1.72
CA TRP A 145 5.42 17.81 1.04
C TRP A 145 4.25 17.33 1.90
N GLU A 146 3.05 17.70 1.53
CA GLU A 146 1.84 17.32 2.23
C GLU A 146 1.29 15.99 1.68
N PRO A 147 0.48 15.24 2.46
CA PRO A 147 -0.15 14.01 2.00
C PRO A 147 -0.91 14.16 0.67
N GLU A 148 -1.58 15.28 0.47
CA GLU A 148 -2.36 15.59 -0.72
C GLU A 148 -1.49 15.73 -1.98
N ASP A 149 -0.24 16.19 -1.83
CA ASP A 149 0.72 16.27 -2.93
C ASP A 149 1.11 14.86 -3.41
N MET A 150 1.43 13.99 -2.45
CA MET A 150 1.76 12.58 -2.74
C MET A 150 0.56 11.85 -3.37
N GLU A 151 -0.65 12.03 -2.85
CA GLU A 151 -1.87 11.45 -3.41
C GLU A 151 -2.13 11.93 -4.84
N THR A 152 -1.84 13.21 -5.14
CA THR A 152 -1.96 13.78 -6.48
C THR A 152 -1.01 13.07 -7.46
N VAL A 153 0.27 12.92 -7.11
CA VAL A 153 1.25 12.23 -7.96
C VAL A 153 0.85 10.76 -8.16
N MET A 154 0.46 10.06 -7.10
CA MET A 154 0.01 8.68 -7.21
C MET A 154 -1.24 8.52 -8.09
N THR A 155 -2.20 9.47 -7.99
CA THR A 155 -3.42 9.44 -8.81
C THR A 155 -3.12 9.69 -10.28
N ASP A 156 -2.29 10.68 -10.60
CA ASP A 156 -1.87 10.98 -11.96
C ASP A 156 -1.08 9.81 -12.57
N ALA A 157 -0.29 9.11 -11.76
CA ALA A 157 0.46 7.94 -12.19
C ALA A 157 -0.43 6.76 -12.61
N GLN A 158 -1.70 6.68 -12.12
CA GLN A 158 -2.63 5.62 -12.55
C GLN A 158 -3.04 5.77 -14.03
N ASP A 159 -3.01 6.98 -14.58
CA ASP A 159 -3.35 7.27 -15.98
C ASP A 159 -2.08 7.44 -16.86
N SER A 160 -0.87 7.42 -16.26
CA SER A 160 0.42 7.60 -16.94
C SER A 160 1.49 6.65 -16.38
N ASN A 161 2.47 7.19 -15.70
CA ASN A 161 3.52 6.52 -14.92
C ASN A 161 4.07 7.51 -13.89
N PHE A 162 4.85 7.02 -12.90
CA PHE A 162 5.38 7.87 -11.82
C PHE A 162 6.37 8.93 -12.32
N GLU A 163 7.16 8.66 -13.35
CA GLU A 163 8.09 9.64 -13.91
C GLU A 163 7.35 10.83 -14.52
N ASP A 164 6.34 10.57 -15.38
CA ASP A 164 5.53 11.64 -16.00
C ASP A 164 4.71 12.40 -14.95
N ALA A 165 4.10 11.70 -13.99
CA ALA A 165 3.31 12.31 -12.91
C ALA A 165 4.18 13.20 -12.01
N ALA A 166 5.38 12.74 -11.65
CA ALA A 166 6.33 13.52 -10.85
C ALA A 166 6.81 14.77 -11.60
N ASN A 167 7.18 14.64 -12.87
CA ASN A 167 7.58 15.78 -13.70
C ASN A 167 6.45 16.83 -13.80
N LYS A 168 5.21 16.39 -14.01
CA LYS A 168 4.04 17.28 -14.02
C LYS A 168 3.89 18.01 -12.68
N TRP A 169 3.94 17.28 -11.55
CA TRP A 169 3.82 17.89 -10.23
C TRP A 169 4.93 18.92 -9.99
N VAL A 170 6.18 18.63 -10.35
CA VAL A 170 7.32 19.54 -10.21
C VAL A 170 7.13 20.82 -11.04
N GLU A 171 6.59 20.71 -12.26
CA GLU A 171 6.27 21.88 -13.12
C GLU A 171 5.16 22.74 -12.50
N GLU A 172 4.10 22.11 -11.98
CA GLU A 172 2.95 22.79 -11.37
C GLU A 172 3.28 23.44 -10.01
N ASN A 173 4.31 22.94 -9.30
CA ASN A 173 4.75 23.42 -7.98
C ASN A 173 6.08 24.16 -8.00
N SER A 174 6.36 24.87 -9.10
CA SER A 174 7.64 25.55 -9.35
C SER A 174 8.07 26.53 -8.24
N ASP A 175 7.13 27.17 -7.54
CA ASP A 175 7.44 28.08 -6.43
C ASP A 175 8.03 27.32 -5.23
N THR A 176 7.44 26.17 -4.86
CA THR A 176 7.96 25.28 -3.80
C THR A 176 9.34 24.72 -4.16
N ILE A 177 9.51 24.29 -5.43
CA ILE A 177 10.79 23.80 -5.92
C ILE A 177 11.85 24.91 -5.87
N ALA A 178 11.50 26.15 -6.20
CA ALA A 178 12.41 27.29 -6.09
C ALA A 178 12.86 27.55 -4.65
N GLU A 179 12.01 27.30 -3.66
CA GLU A 179 12.38 27.40 -2.24
C GLU A 179 13.39 26.32 -1.84
N TRP A 180 13.15 25.06 -2.25
CA TRP A 180 14.03 23.93 -1.92
C TRP A 180 15.40 24.03 -2.60
N THR A 181 15.44 24.63 -3.78
CA THR A 181 16.66 24.79 -4.59
C THR A 181 17.34 26.16 -4.42
N ALA A 182 16.79 27.06 -3.59
CA ALA A 182 17.31 28.41 -3.39
C ALA A 182 18.78 28.41 -2.95
N GLY A 183 19.63 29.07 -3.74
CA GLY A 183 21.06 29.19 -3.45
C GLY A 183 21.88 27.91 -3.63
N VAL A 184 21.32 26.88 -4.23
CA VAL A 184 21.99 25.63 -4.54
C VAL A 184 22.65 25.75 -5.93
N GLU A 185 23.94 25.41 -6.03
CA GLU A 185 24.62 25.33 -7.32
C GLU A 185 24.24 24.06 -8.07
N LYS A 186 24.18 24.15 -9.41
CA LYS A 186 23.87 22.98 -10.24
C LYS A 186 24.99 21.94 -10.19
N GLY A 187 24.58 20.67 -10.19
CA GLY A 187 25.48 19.55 -10.41
C GLY A 187 26.02 19.51 -11.86
N ASN A 188 26.99 18.63 -12.08
CA ASN A 188 27.60 18.38 -13.38
C ASN A 188 27.50 16.91 -13.79
N GLY A 189 26.33 16.26 -13.48
CA GLY A 189 26.08 14.86 -13.77
C GLY A 189 26.64 13.92 -12.71
N GLU A 190 26.87 14.40 -11.48
CA GLU A 190 27.19 13.51 -10.36
C GLU A 190 26.03 12.56 -10.12
N LYS A 191 26.37 11.28 -9.90
CA LYS A 191 25.38 10.21 -9.70
C LYS A 191 24.84 10.21 -8.29
N ILE A 192 23.54 9.98 -8.17
CA ILE A 192 22.83 9.82 -6.89
C ILE A 192 21.97 8.56 -6.94
N SER A 193 22.23 7.62 -6.04
CA SER A 193 21.47 6.39 -5.90
C SER A 193 20.35 6.58 -4.88
N ILE A 194 19.10 6.50 -5.36
CA ILE A 194 17.88 6.56 -4.55
C ILE A 194 17.44 5.13 -4.28
N ILE A 195 17.51 4.70 -3.03
CA ILE A 195 17.04 3.37 -2.63
C ILE A 195 15.61 3.50 -2.11
N SER A 196 14.68 2.88 -2.82
CA SER A 196 13.24 2.95 -2.57
C SER A 196 12.67 1.59 -2.16
N THR A 197 11.36 1.54 -1.91
CA THR A 197 10.60 0.30 -1.78
C THR A 197 9.52 0.24 -2.87
N PRO A 198 9.03 -0.96 -3.26
CA PRO A 198 8.18 -1.09 -4.44
C PRO A 198 6.70 -0.78 -4.15
N TRP A 199 6.42 0.39 -3.55
CA TRP A 199 5.07 0.85 -3.26
C TRP A 199 4.82 2.23 -3.86
N ASP A 200 3.57 2.51 -4.20
CA ASP A 200 3.14 3.73 -4.88
C ASP A 200 3.56 5.01 -4.14
N THR A 201 3.54 5.00 -2.81
CA THR A 201 3.97 6.11 -1.95
C THR A 201 5.45 6.44 -2.12
N GLU A 202 6.28 5.41 -2.14
CA GLU A 202 7.72 5.54 -2.28
C GLU A 202 8.15 5.78 -3.73
N ASP A 203 7.41 5.22 -4.69
CA ASP A 203 7.60 5.56 -6.10
C ASP A 203 7.28 7.03 -6.37
N ALA A 204 6.19 7.56 -5.79
CA ALA A 204 5.83 8.97 -5.91
C ALA A 204 6.95 9.89 -5.38
N SER A 205 7.39 9.67 -4.11
CA SER A 205 8.43 10.51 -3.51
C SER A 205 9.78 10.38 -4.20
N SER A 206 10.16 9.16 -4.60
CA SER A 206 11.44 8.90 -5.27
C SER A 206 11.51 9.55 -6.65
N HIS A 207 10.43 9.50 -7.44
CA HIS A 207 10.40 10.13 -8.76
C HIS A 207 10.32 11.66 -8.66
N VAL A 208 9.62 12.21 -7.67
CA VAL A 208 9.59 13.67 -7.46
C VAL A 208 10.96 14.20 -7.09
N ILE A 209 11.66 13.59 -6.12
CA ILE A 209 13.00 14.05 -5.76
C ILE A 209 14.01 13.81 -6.88
N ALA A 210 13.89 12.72 -7.65
CA ALA A 210 14.71 12.46 -8.83
C ALA A 210 14.54 13.57 -9.86
N ALA A 211 13.31 13.92 -10.23
CA ALA A 211 13.01 14.99 -11.19
C ALA A 211 13.60 16.34 -10.76
N ILE A 212 13.53 16.68 -9.46
CA ILE A 212 14.13 17.92 -8.92
C ILE A 212 15.65 17.89 -9.03
N LEU A 213 16.28 16.79 -8.64
CA LEU A 213 17.73 16.63 -8.69
C LEU A 213 18.24 16.65 -10.14
N GLU A 214 17.55 16.02 -11.08
CA GLU A 214 17.89 15.99 -12.50
C GLU A 214 17.76 17.39 -13.15
N GLN A 215 16.70 18.14 -12.84
CA GLN A 215 16.56 19.54 -13.26
C GLN A 215 17.68 20.42 -12.68
N HIS A 216 18.27 19.98 -11.56
CA HIS A 216 19.43 20.64 -10.91
C HIS A 216 20.77 20.09 -11.40
N GLY A 217 20.80 19.20 -12.40
CA GLY A 217 22.03 18.76 -13.08
C GLY A 217 22.69 17.53 -12.47
N PHE A 218 22.01 16.78 -11.61
CA PHE A 218 22.46 15.48 -11.12
C PHE A 218 21.96 14.35 -12.03
N ASP A 219 22.57 13.17 -11.94
CA ASP A 219 22.16 11.93 -12.64
C ASP A 219 21.62 10.95 -11.58
N THR A 220 20.32 10.65 -11.60
CA THR A 220 19.66 9.84 -10.56
C THR A 220 19.38 8.42 -11.01
N GLU A 221 19.45 7.48 -10.07
CA GLU A 221 19.05 6.09 -10.28
C GLU A 221 18.17 5.62 -9.12
N ILE A 222 16.92 5.24 -9.40
CA ILE A 222 15.99 4.70 -8.41
C ILE A 222 16.08 3.18 -8.41
N THR A 223 16.30 2.59 -7.23
CA THR A 223 16.39 1.15 -7.05
C THR A 223 15.38 0.69 -5.99
N PRO A 224 14.23 0.10 -6.39
CA PRO A 224 13.26 -0.45 -5.46
C PRO A 224 13.75 -1.79 -4.89
N VAL A 225 13.70 -1.92 -3.56
CA VAL A 225 14.11 -3.12 -2.81
C VAL A 225 13.22 -3.30 -1.58
N ASP A 226 13.29 -4.46 -0.92
CA ASP A 226 12.60 -4.66 0.35
C ASP A 226 13.14 -3.73 1.45
N PRO A 227 12.33 -3.33 2.46
CA PRO A 227 12.74 -2.40 3.52
C PRO A 227 14.04 -2.78 4.22
N ALA A 228 14.22 -4.07 4.54
CA ALA A 228 15.46 -4.54 5.18
C ALA A 228 16.70 -4.30 4.33
N ILE A 229 16.58 -4.42 3.01
CA ILE A 229 17.66 -4.18 2.05
C ILE A 229 17.87 -2.67 1.88
N MET A 230 16.79 -1.88 1.86
CA MET A 230 16.87 -0.41 1.78
C MET A 230 17.67 0.17 2.95
N PHE A 231 17.30 -0.17 4.20
CA PHE A 231 18.04 0.29 5.38
C PHE A 231 19.51 -0.19 5.37
N GLN A 232 19.76 -1.44 4.95
CA GLN A 232 21.11 -1.96 4.82
C GLN A 232 21.92 -1.21 3.75
N ALA A 233 21.33 -0.92 2.59
CA ALA A 233 22.03 -0.22 1.50
C ALA A 233 22.49 1.18 1.93
N ILE A 234 21.59 1.96 2.55
CA ILE A 234 21.92 3.29 3.06
C ILE A 234 22.98 3.22 4.18
N SER A 235 22.82 2.29 5.13
CA SER A 235 23.75 2.14 6.27
C SER A 235 25.17 1.73 5.85
N THR A 236 25.30 0.99 4.74
CA THR A 236 26.60 0.53 4.23
C THR A 236 27.19 1.43 3.14
N GLY A 237 26.49 2.52 2.75
CA GLY A 237 26.91 3.43 1.69
C GLY A 237 26.76 2.84 0.26
N ASN A 238 25.96 1.81 0.08
CA ASN A 238 25.61 1.24 -1.23
C ASN A 238 24.41 1.96 -1.89
N GLY A 239 23.84 2.95 -1.22
CA GLY A 239 22.84 3.87 -1.70
C GLY A 239 23.06 5.22 -1.04
N ASP A 240 22.64 6.30 -1.67
CA ASP A 240 22.88 7.66 -1.17
C ASP A 240 21.75 8.17 -0.30
N ILE A 241 20.50 8.00 -0.75
CA ILE A 241 19.31 8.54 -0.10
C ILE A 241 18.14 7.55 -0.13
N SER A 242 17.24 7.67 0.84
CA SER A 242 15.92 7.04 0.81
C SER A 242 14.86 7.95 1.44
N LEU A 243 13.68 8.00 0.83
CA LEU A 243 12.51 8.74 1.31
C LEU A 243 11.40 7.80 1.81
N ALA A 244 11.76 6.53 2.04
CA ALA A 244 10.83 5.44 2.32
C ALA A 244 10.60 5.12 3.81
N PRO A 245 11.42 5.51 4.80
CA PRO A 245 11.22 5.14 6.20
C PRO A 245 9.93 5.69 6.81
N TRP A 246 9.00 4.79 7.20
CA TRP A 246 7.81 5.11 7.98
C TRP A 246 8.12 4.95 9.46
N LEU A 247 8.15 6.07 10.20
CA LEU A 247 8.65 6.14 11.57
C LEU A 247 7.67 6.92 12.48
N PRO A 248 7.60 6.55 13.76
CA PRO A 248 8.50 5.61 14.47
C PRO A 248 7.98 4.17 14.52
N ILE A 249 6.90 3.79 13.80
CA ILE A 249 6.17 2.56 14.07
C ILE A 249 6.47 1.48 13.03
N THR A 250 6.07 1.69 11.78
CA THR A 250 6.10 0.65 10.73
C THR A 250 7.48 0.08 10.48
N HIS A 251 8.50 0.92 10.44
CA HIS A 251 9.89 0.52 10.17
C HIS A 251 10.79 0.57 11.41
N GLU A 252 10.23 0.64 12.63
CA GLU A 252 10.98 0.74 13.88
C GLU A 252 12.12 -0.30 13.97
N SER A 253 11.82 -1.56 13.72
CA SER A 253 12.78 -2.66 13.86
C SER A 253 13.98 -2.56 12.92
N PHE A 254 13.76 -2.05 11.70
CA PHE A 254 14.83 -1.81 10.73
C PHE A 254 15.63 -0.56 11.09
N TYR A 255 14.95 0.50 11.50
CA TYR A 255 15.55 1.76 11.92
C TYR A 255 16.47 1.56 13.13
N GLU A 256 15.97 0.97 14.20
CA GLU A 256 16.74 0.72 15.43
C GLU A 256 18.00 -0.11 15.19
N LYS A 257 17.96 -1.05 14.25
CA LYS A 257 19.10 -1.88 13.88
C LYS A 257 20.23 -1.09 13.20
N HIS A 258 19.91 -0.01 12.48
CA HIS A 258 20.85 0.68 11.60
C HIS A 258 21.00 2.18 11.89
N LYS A 259 20.25 2.78 12.83
CA LYS A 259 20.18 4.22 13.10
C LYS A 259 21.53 4.91 13.35
N ASP A 260 22.51 4.16 13.85
CA ASP A 260 23.86 4.71 14.09
C ASP A 260 24.73 4.74 12.82
N ASP A 261 24.26 4.17 11.69
CA ASP A 261 25.05 3.98 10.46
C ASP A 261 24.61 4.85 9.28
N PHE A 262 23.56 5.63 9.43
CA PHE A 262 23.10 6.64 8.47
C PHE A 262 22.79 7.98 9.16
N ILE A 263 22.32 8.97 8.40
CA ILE A 263 21.83 10.25 8.92
C ILE A 263 20.34 10.33 8.62
N ASP A 264 19.54 10.54 9.65
CA ASP A 264 18.10 10.84 9.54
C ASP A 264 17.95 12.36 9.43
N LEU A 265 17.35 12.84 8.34
CA LEU A 265 17.08 14.25 8.08
C LEU A 265 15.73 14.71 8.65
N GLY A 266 14.96 13.77 9.22
CA GLY A 266 13.64 14.04 9.74
C GLY A 266 12.52 13.79 8.73
N GLU A 267 11.33 14.28 9.08
CA GLU A 267 10.12 14.03 8.33
C GLU A 267 10.11 14.77 6.98
N ASN A 268 9.85 14.02 5.90
CA ASN A 268 9.51 14.57 4.60
C ASN A 268 7.99 14.63 4.35
N LEU A 269 7.20 13.85 5.14
CA LEU A 269 5.75 13.87 5.14
C LEU A 269 5.22 13.52 6.53
N LYS A 270 4.18 14.22 7.00
CA LYS A 270 3.49 13.97 8.27
C LYS A 270 2.10 13.40 8.05
N GLY A 271 1.64 12.64 9.03
CA GLY A 271 0.27 12.16 9.06
C GLY A 271 0.03 10.84 8.31
N ALA A 272 1.08 10.07 8.09
CA ALA A 272 0.97 8.72 7.57
C ALA A 272 0.26 7.80 8.56
N ARG A 273 -0.53 6.85 8.06
CA ARG A 273 -1.30 5.92 8.89
C ARG A 273 -1.44 4.56 8.21
N LEU A 274 -1.32 3.50 9.01
CA LEU A 274 -1.69 2.14 8.63
C LEU A 274 -3.01 1.72 9.30
N GLY A 275 -3.67 0.70 8.74
CA GLY A 275 -4.83 0.09 9.40
C GLY A 275 -5.41 -1.07 8.62
N PHE A 276 -6.35 -1.78 9.24
CA PHE A 276 -7.28 -2.60 8.48
C PHE A 276 -8.34 -1.69 7.87
N VAL A 277 -8.56 -1.86 6.58
CA VAL A 277 -9.45 -1.03 5.77
C VAL A 277 -10.55 -1.89 5.17
N VAL A 278 -11.73 -1.32 5.08
CA VAL A 278 -12.92 -1.93 4.48
C VAL A 278 -13.64 -0.94 3.58
N PRO A 279 -14.41 -1.38 2.58
CA PRO A 279 -15.37 -0.52 1.89
C PRO A 279 -16.38 0.10 2.86
N ALA A 280 -16.73 1.36 2.66
CA ALA A 280 -17.65 2.09 3.55
C ALA A 280 -19.06 1.49 3.62
N TYR A 281 -19.46 0.70 2.62
CA TYR A 281 -20.74 -0.03 2.62
C TYR A 281 -20.79 -1.22 3.59
N MET A 282 -19.67 -1.64 4.17
CA MET A 282 -19.65 -2.70 5.18
C MET A 282 -20.11 -2.17 6.53
N ASP A 283 -21.03 -2.90 7.18
CA ASP A 283 -21.60 -2.56 8.50
C ASP A 283 -20.74 -3.11 9.65
N ILE A 284 -19.45 -2.73 9.63
CA ILE A 284 -18.47 -2.96 10.70
C ILE A 284 -17.62 -1.71 10.84
N ASP A 285 -17.33 -1.28 12.05
CA ASP A 285 -16.58 -0.05 12.32
C ASP A 285 -15.30 -0.28 13.11
N SER A 286 -15.18 -1.42 13.79
CA SER A 286 -14.04 -1.74 14.66
C SER A 286 -13.53 -3.16 14.41
N ILE A 287 -12.25 -3.38 14.68
CA ILE A 287 -11.67 -4.74 14.77
C ILE A 287 -12.44 -5.59 15.80
N GLU A 288 -12.96 -4.96 16.86
CA GLU A 288 -13.72 -5.64 17.94
C GLU A 288 -15.11 -6.12 17.49
N ASP A 289 -15.65 -5.60 16.38
CA ASP A 289 -16.94 -6.04 15.83
C ASP A 289 -16.85 -7.42 15.15
N LEU A 290 -15.66 -7.89 14.82
CA LEU A 290 -15.41 -9.18 14.17
C LEU A 290 -15.53 -10.33 15.16
N ALA A 291 -15.97 -11.51 14.69
CA ALA A 291 -16.07 -12.70 15.51
C ALA A 291 -14.99 -13.74 15.15
N PRO A 292 -14.54 -14.56 16.14
CA PRO A 292 -13.53 -15.58 15.88
C PRO A 292 -14.10 -16.71 15.04
N LYS A 293 -13.24 -17.36 14.24
CA LYS A 293 -13.55 -18.58 13.53
C LYS A 293 -13.69 -19.72 14.52
N LYS A 294 -14.86 -20.34 14.55
CA LYS A 294 -15.21 -21.46 15.44
C LYS A 294 -14.54 -22.76 15.02
#